data_c0b2c318958d5e78b073071614825e3f
#
_entry.id   c0b2c318958d5e78b073071614825e3f
#
_cell.length_a   1.000
_cell.length_b   1.000
_cell.length_c   1.000
_cell.angle_alpha   90.00
_cell.angle_beta   90.00
_cell.angle_gamma   90.00
#
_symmetry.space_group_name_H-M   'P 1'
#
loop_
_entity.id
_entity.type
_entity.pdbx_description
1 polymer ?
#
loop_
_entity_poly.entity_id
_entity_poly.type
_entity_poly.pdbx_seq_one_letter_code
_entity_poly.pdbx_strand_id
1 'polypeptide(L)'
;MIVVKVTYSVHDDYIHTNKQMIESFLKDFRKLDGTQFLYTILQSGESNTFVHISQYKNREIQDQLLKVPSFLHFQEQRDKNLATEPKIEFMNFIGSSKNQF
;
A
#
# COMPACT_ATOMS: atom_id res chain seq x y z
N MET A 1 7.99 12.65 8.93
CA MET A 1 7.25 11.42 8.52
C MET A 1 6.47 11.70 7.25
N ILE A 2 6.47 10.75 6.33
CA ILE A 2 5.70 10.84 5.09
C ILE A 2 4.51 9.89 5.20
N VAL A 3 3.30 10.39 4.93
CA VAL A 3 2.08 9.59 4.98
C VAL A 3 1.36 9.72 3.65
N VAL A 4 1.06 8.56 3.03
CA VAL A 4 0.38 8.52 1.73
C VAL A 4 -0.83 7.59 1.83
N LYS A 5 -1.95 8.04 1.31
CA LYS A 5 -3.16 7.24 1.20
C LYS A 5 -3.49 7.06 -0.28
N VAL A 6 -3.63 5.82 -0.70
CA VAL A 6 -4.02 5.48 -2.08
C VAL A 6 -5.31 4.69 -2.05
N THR A 7 -6.32 5.19 -2.74
CA THR A 7 -7.62 4.52 -2.89
C THR A 7 -7.83 4.16 -4.34
N TYR A 8 -8.21 2.92 -4.60
CA TYR A 8 -8.49 2.45 -5.96
C TYR A 8 -9.53 1.34 -5.94
N SER A 9 -10.13 1.08 -7.10
CA SER A 9 -11.03 -0.05 -7.30
C SER A 9 -10.53 -0.89 -8.46
N VAL A 10 -10.64 -2.20 -8.32
CA VAL A 10 -10.31 -3.15 -9.39
C VAL A 10 -11.58 -3.76 -9.96
N HIS A 11 -11.50 -4.41 -11.11
CA HIS A 11 -12.61 -5.20 -11.62
C HIS A 11 -12.95 -6.33 -10.65
N ASP A 12 -14.22 -6.69 -10.54
CA ASP A 12 -14.69 -7.68 -9.56
C ASP A 12 -13.98 -9.03 -9.70
N ASP A 13 -13.68 -9.45 -10.91
CA ASP A 13 -12.96 -10.71 -11.17
C ASP A 13 -11.48 -10.66 -10.78
N TYR A 14 -10.95 -9.49 -10.45
CA TYR A 14 -9.57 -9.32 -10.04
C TYR A 14 -9.40 -9.21 -8.51
N ILE A 15 -10.46 -9.14 -7.73
CA ILE A 15 -10.40 -8.92 -6.27
C ILE A 15 -9.51 -9.97 -5.60
N HIS A 16 -9.73 -11.24 -5.89
CA HIS A 16 -8.96 -12.34 -5.29
C HIS A 16 -7.48 -12.25 -5.66
N THR A 17 -7.18 -12.03 -6.93
CA THR A 17 -5.80 -11.89 -7.40
C THR A 17 -5.12 -10.67 -6.79
N ASN A 18 -5.84 -9.56 -6.65
CA ASN A 18 -5.31 -8.36 -6.00
C ASN A 18 -4.86 -8.67 -4.57
N LYS A 19 -5.68 -9.41 -3.81
CA LYS A 19 -5.33 -9.81 -2.44
C LYS A 19 -4.10 -10.71 -2.39
N GLN A 20 -3.95 -11.63 -3.36
CA GLN A 20 -2.78 -12.51 -3.44
C GLN A 20 -1.50 -11.72 -3.72
N MET A 21 -1.58 -10.76 -4.63
CA MET A 21 -0.45 -9.88 -4.97
C MET A 21 -0.04 -9.02 -3.76
N ILE A 22 -1.03 -8.52 -3.02
CA ILE A 22 -0.80 -7.77 -1.78
C ILE A 22 -0.06 -8.62 -0.76
N GLU A 23 -0.50 -9.84 -0.51
CA GLU A 23 0.19 -10.74 0.42
C GLU A 23 1.62 -11.02 -0.01
N SER A 24 1.86 -11.13 -1.31
CA SER A 24 3.20 -11.35 -1.85
C SER A 24 4.15 -10.20 -1.50
N PHE A 25 3.76 -8.94 -1.74
CA PHE A 25 4.66 -7.83 -1.42
C PHE A 25 4.72 -7.56 0.08
N LEU A 26 3.65 -7.81 0.84
CA LEU A 26 3.71 -7.67 2.30
C LEU A 26 4.70 -8.65 2.93
N LYS A 27 4.76 -9.86 2.39
CA LYS A 27 5.73 -10.86 2.83
C LYS A 27 7.16 -10.34 2.68
N ASP A 28 7.46 -9.68 1.55
CA ASP A 28 8.76 -9.09 1.33
C ASP A 28 9.00 -7.85 2.20
N PHE A 29 7.98 -7.02 2.40
CA PHE A 29 8.07 -5.86 3.28
C PHE A 29 8.38 -6.28 4.73
N ARG A 30 7.83 -7.40 5.19
CA ARG A 30 8.08 -7.90 6.55
C ARG A 30 9.53 -8.33 6.78
N LYS A 31 10.32 -8.48 5.73
CA LYS A 31 11.76 -8.76 5.83
C LYS A 31 12.60 -7.51 6.02
N LEU A 32 12.01 -6.33 5.84
CA LEU A 32 12.68 -5.05 6.01
C LEU A 32 12.55 -4.57 7.45
N ASP A 33 13.27 -3.48 7.78
CA ASP A 33 13.24 -2.92 9.14
C ASP A 33 11.89 -2.25 9.43
N GLY A 34 11.03 -2.96 10.15
CA GLY A 34 9.69 -2.50 10.51
C GLY A 34 9.65 -1.32 11.48
N THR A 35 10.80 -0.88 12.01
CA THR A 35 10.87 0.34 12.83
C THR A 35 10.92 1.62 11.99
N GLN A 36 11.02 1.49 10.65
CA GLN A 36 11.20 2.62 9.75
C GLN A 36 9.96 2.96 8.94
N PHE A 37 8.96 2.08 8.92
CA PHE A 37 7.75 2.27 8.13
C PHE A 37 6.58 1.44 8.66
N LEU A 38 5.38 1.79 8.22
CA LEU A 38 4.17 0.99 8.42
C LEU A 38 3.34 1.04 7.14
N TYR A 39 3.03 -0.12 6.60
CA TYR A 39 2.21 -0.24 5.38
C TYR A 39 0.94 -1.02 5.71
N THR A 40 -0.21 -0.36 5.61
CA THR A 40 -1.50 -0.93 5.99
C THR A 40 -2.42 -0.95 4.78
N ILE A 41 -3.13 -2.06 4.59
CA ILE A 41 -4.08 -2.22 3.50
C ILE A 41 -5.44 -2.55 4.06
N LEU A 42 -6.45 -1.84 3.57
CA LEU A 42 -7.84 -2.01 3.96
C LEU A 42 -8.67 -2.27 2.72
N GLN A 43 -9.76 -3.01 2.90
CA GLN A 43 -10.76 -3.20 1.87
C GLN A 43 -12.07 -2.59 2.37
N SER A 44 -12.78 -1.87 1.52
CA SER A 44 -14.08 -1.31 1.88
C SER A 44 -15.14 -2.41 1.86
N GLY A 45 -15.43 -2.98 3.05
CA GLY A 45 -16.29 -4.14 3.17
C GLY A 45 -15.73 -5.32 2.36
N GLU A 46 -16.57 -5.96 1.59
CA GLU A 46 -16.16 -7.02 0.65
C GLU A 46 -16.17 -6.52 -0.80
N SER A 47 -16.08 -5.21 -0.99
CA SER A 47 -16.15 -4.59 -2.30
C SER A 47 -14.83 -4.70 -3.07
N ASN A 48 -14.83 -4.13 -4.28
CA ASN A 48 -13.66 -4.06 -5.13
C ASN A 48 -12.76 -2.85 -4.85
N THR A 49 -13.01 -2.14 -3.73
CA THR A 49 -12.28 -0.91 -3.38
C THR A 49 -11.30 -1.18 -2.26
N PHE A 50 -10.05 -0.77 -2.48
CA PHE A 50 -8.95 -0.95 -1.55
C PHE A 50 -8.33 0.38 -1.17
N VAL A 51 -7.83 0.46 0.05
CA VAL A 51 -7.13 1.64 0.57
C VAL A 51 -5.78 1.20 1.11
N HIS A 52 -4.71 1.80 0.60
CA HIS A 52 -3.37 1.59 1.13
C HIS A 52 -2.98 2.84 1.90
N ILE A 53 -2.64 2.67 3.17
CA ILE A 53 -2.11 3.75 4.01
C ILE A 53 -0.68 3.40 4.33
N SER A 54 0.26 4.23 3.89
CA SER A 54 1.68 4.00 4.11
C SER A 54 2.30 5.16 4.88
N GLN A 55 3.12 4.82 5.85
CA GLN A 55 3.84 5.76 6.68
C GLN A 55 5.32 5.42 6.61
N TYR A 56 6.15 6.42 6.30
CA TYR A 56 7.60 6.24 6.17
C TYR A 56 8.31 7.24 7.06
N LYS A 57 9.37 6.79 7.71
CA LYS A 57 10.17 7.68 8.56
C LYS A 57 10.74 8.84 7.75
N ASN A 58 11.20 8.57 6.52
CA ASN A 58 11.77 9.56 5.62
C ASN A 58 11.66 9.12 4.16
N ARG A 59 12.13 9.98 3.25
CA ARG A 59 12.08 9.74 1.81
C ARG A 59 12.91 8.55 1.37
N GLU A 60 14.04 8.33 2.02
CA GLU A 60 14.93 7.22 1.70
C GLU A 60 14.24 5.88 1.93
N ILE A 61 13.51 5.75 3.04
CA ILE A 61 12.76 4.53 3.36
C ILE A 61 11.61 4.34 2.36
N GLN A 62 10.90 5.41 2.02
CA GLN A 62 9.85 5.34 1.00
C GLN A 62 10.41 4.81 -0.32
N ASP A 63 11.52 5.36 -0.78
CA ASP A 63 12.14 4.95 -2.04
C ASP A 63 12.56 3.47 -1.99
N GLN A 64 13.03 2.99 -0.86
CA GLN A 64 13.41 1.60 -0.67
C GLN A 64 12.21 0.67 -0.86
N LEU A 65 11.06 0.96 -0.24
CA LEU A 65 9.87 0.14 -0.38
C LEU A 65 9.33 0.16 -1.81
N LEU A 66 9.31 1.32 -2.44
CA LEU A 66 8.78 1.48 -3.79
C LEU A 66 9.59 0.74 -4.86
N LYS A 67 10.79 0.27 -4.53
CA LYS A 67 11.67 -0.49 -5.44
C LYS A 67 11.62 -2.00 -5.21
N VAL A 68 10.88 -2.48 -4.23
CA VAL A 68 10.76 -3.92 -3.96
C VAL A 68 10.10 -4.60 -5.16
N PRO A 69 10.74 -5.62 -5.76
CA PRO A 69 10.24 -6.23 -7.00
C PRO A 69 8.80 -6.73 -6.95
N SER A 70 8.40 -7.36 -5.85
CA SER A 70 7.01 -7.84 -5.71
C SER A 70 6.00 -6.70 -5.63
N PHE A 71 6.40 -5.55 -5.09
CA PHE A 71 5.55 -4.36 -5.05
C PHE A 71 5.41 -3.75 -6.44
N LEU A 72 6.49 -3.67 -7.22
CA LEU A 72 6.45 -3.21 -8.60
C LEU A 72 5.57 -4.12 -9.46
N HIS A 73 5.67 -5.43 -9.27
CA HIS A 73 4.84 -6.40 -9.96
C HIS A 73 3.37 -6.23 -9.61
N PHE A 74 3.06 -6.02 -8.32
CA PHE A 74 1.71 -5.73 -7.87
C PHE A 74 1.14 -4.50 -8.59
N GLN A 75 1.90 -3.41 -8.63
CA GLN A 75 1.45 -2.17 -9.28
C GLN A 75 1.18 -2.37 -10.76
N GLU A 76 2.06 -3.07 -11.45
CA GLU A 76 1.90 -3.35 -12.88
C GLU A 76 0.62 -4.14 -13.15
N GLN A 77 0.38 -5.20 -12.40
CA GLN A 77 -0.81 -6.03 -12.59
C GLN A 77 -2.09 -5.31 -12.17
N ARG A 78 -2.05 -4.57 -11.05
CA ARG A 78 -3.20 -3.77 -10.60
C ARG A 78 -3.60 -2.76 -11.68
N ASP A 79 -2.64 -2.07 -12.27
CA ASP A 79 -2.90 -1.01 -13.25
C ASP A 79 -3.58 -1.54 -14.52
N LYS A 80 -3.40 -2.81 -14.82
CA LYS A 80 -4.10 -3.49 -15.93
C LYS A 80 -5.54 -3.89 -15.59
N ASN A 81 -5.93 -3.81 -14.32
CA ASN A 81 -7.20 -4.33 -13.82
C ASN A 81 -8.00 -3.31 -13.02
N LEU A 82 -7.73 -2.03 -13.22
CA LEU A 82 -8.44 -0.96 -12.51
C LEU A 82 -9.85 -0.75 -13.04
N ALA A 83 -10.81 -0.65 -12.13
CA ALA A 83 -12.16 -0.17 -12.43
C ALA A 83 -12.23 1.36 -12.28
N THR A 84 -11.47 1.92 -11.31
CA THR A 84 -11.31 3.36 -11.15
C THR A 84 -9.83 3.67 -10.93
N GLU A 85 -9.40 4.84 -11.41
CA GLU A 85 -8.02 5.30 -11.25
C GLU A 85 -7.65 5.49 -9.78
N PRO A 86 -6.38 5.23 -9.41
CA PRO A 86 -5.92 5.46 -8.05
C PRO A 86 -6.01 6.95 -7.68
N LYS A 87 -6.57 7.22 -6.51
CA LYS A 87 -6.56 8.53 -5.89
C LYS A 87 -5.43 8.55 -4.86
N ILE A 88 -4.44 9.40 -5.09
CA ILE A 88 -3.27 9.52 -4.21
C ILE A 88 -3.42 10.78 -3.37
N GLU A 89 -3.37 10.64 -2.05
CA GLU A 89 -3.50 11.73 -1.11
C GLU A 89 -2.29 11.76 -0.18
N PHE A 90 -1.62 12.90 -0.11
CA PHE A 90 -0.54 13.13 0.84
C PHE A 90 -1.15 13.69 2.12
N MET A 91 -0.93 13.01 3.25
CA MET A 91 -1.56 13.34 4.52
C MET A 91 -0.54 13.95 5.47
N ASN A 92 -0.98 14.90 6.29
CA ASN A 92 -0.15 15.41 7.39
C ASN A 92 -0.37 14.54 8.63
N PHE A 93 0.73 14.01 9.18
CA PHE A 93 0.66 13.25 10.41
C PHE A 93 0.38 14.20 11.58
N ILE A 94 -0.71 13.96 12.30
CA ILE A 94 -1.07 14.76 13.49
C ILE A 94 -0.66 14.03 14.76
N GLY A 95 -0.93 12.73 14.85
CA GLY A 95 -0.61 11.94 16.02
C GLY A 95 -1.17 10.53 15.93
N SER A 96 -0.71 9.68 16.83
CA SER A 96 -1.25 8.33 16.98
C SER A 96 -1.24 7.94 18.46
N SER A 97 -2.01 6.91 18.81
CA SER A 97 -2.07 6.41 20.18
C SER A 97 -0.79 5.69 20.61
N LYS A 98 0.09 5.38 19.67
CA LYS A 98 1.39 4.75 19.92
C LYS A 98 2.47 5.50 19.18
N ASN A 99 3.70 5.44 19.69
CA ASN A 99 4.86 5.94 18.96
C ASN A 99 5.09 5.08 17.72
N GLN A 100 5.23 5.70 16.56
CA GLN A 100 5.39 4.96 15.30
C GLN A 100 6.88 4.66 15.01
N PHE A 101 7.72 5.68 15.06
CA PHE A 101 9.13 5.52 14.67
C PHE A 101 10.06 6.27 15.57
#